data_84ad36839b8d6991badc50baaab99055
#
_entry.id   84ad36839b8d6991badc50baaab99055
#
_cell.length_a   1.000
_cell.length_b   1.000
_cell.length_c   1.000
_cell.angle_alpha   90.00
_cell.angle_beta   90.00
_cell.angle_gamma   90.00
#
_symmetry.space_group_name_H-M   'P 1'
#
loop_
_entity.id
_entity.type
_entity.pdbx_description
1 polymer ?
#
loop_
_entity_poly.entity_id
_entity_poly.type
_entity_poly.pdbx_seq_one_letter_code
_entity_poly.pdbx_strand_id
1 'polypeptide(L)'
;MLVFFVAGLVFSQQSCIGNTSDKTTKEQAWKEFANPQDSTRTKVWWFHGETETTREGISADLEAYKRGGVGGVVYYDQAHGKGENAIPAMSQEWWDMLRFAASEAKRVGLSFEANIANGYVAGGPWITPELGMQRLTATETIIKGKSSFKGVLPKPDSKSFSDVAVLAFPIHKGFYETNQTRNPQLST
;
A
#
# COMPACT_ATOMS: atom_id res chain seq x y z
N MET A 1 -48.12 16.22 -53.40
CA MET A 1 -48.58 15.49 -52.20
C MET A 1 -47.55 14.44 -51.88
N LEU A 2 -46.65 14.78 -50.96
CA LEU A 2 -45.48 13.97 -50.63
C LEU A 2 -45.76 13.29 -49.28
N VAL A 3 -45.83 11.94 -49.28
CA VAL A 3 -46.09 11.15 -48.09
C VAL A 3 -44.74 10.67 -47.54
N PHE A 4 -44.36 11.20 -46.35
CA PHE A 4 -43.20 10.70 -45.63
C PHE A 4 -43.60 9.49 -44.78
N PHE A 5 -43.01 8.34 -45.04
CA PHE A 5 -43.03 7.16 -44.15
C PHE A 5 -41.96 7.29 -43.11
N VAL A 6 -42.35 7.46 -41.85
CA VAL A 6 -41.47 7.35 -40.72
C VAL A 6 -41.45 5.90 -40.25
N ALA A 7 -40.38 5.17 -40.56
CA ALA A 7 -40.15 3.85 -40.01
C ALA A 7 -39.64 3.99 -38.58
N GLY A 8 -40.47 3.67 -37.61
CA GLY A 8 -40.08 3.60 -36.20
C GLY A 8 -39.22 2.34 -35.94
N LEU A 9 -37.93 2.56 -35.64
CA LEU A 9 -37.05 1.52 -35.10
C LEU A 9 -37.38 1.30 -33.63
N VAL A 10 -38.10 0.21 -33.35
CA VAL A 10 -38.30 -0.29 -31.99
C VAL A 10 -37.03 -1.03 -31.60
N PHE A 11 -36.16 -0.39 -30.80
CA PHE A 11 -35.08 -1.06 -30.10
C PHE A 11 -35.68 -1.91 -28.97
N SER A 12 -35.84 -3.20 -29.19
CA SER A 12 -36.11 -4.14 -28.12
C SER A 12 -34.83 -4.30 -27.29
N GLN A 13 -34.80 -3.69 -26.11
CA GLN A 13 -33.81 -3.96 -25.08
C GLN A 13 -34.03 -5.39 -24.60
N GLN A 14 -33.33 -6.34 -25.19
CA GLN A 14 -33.19 -7.66 -24.61
C GLN A 14 -32.29 -7.56 -23.39
N SER A 15 -32.91 -7.40 -22.22
CA SER A 15 -32.23 -7.66 -20.95
C SER A 15 -31.78 -9.11 -20.94
N CYS A 16 -30.49 -9.35 -21.11
CA CYS A 16 -29.89 -10.64 -20.81
C CYS A 16 -29.96 -10.85 -19.28
N ILE A 17 -31.12 -11.25 -18.79
CA ILE A 17 -31.21 -11.90 -17.49
C ILE A 17 -30.68 -13.32 -17.76
N GLY A 18 -29.38 -13.48 -17.59
CA GLY A 18 -28.76 -14.79 -17.49
C GLY A 18 -29.28 -15.49 -16.26
N ASN A 19 -30.37 -16.23 -16.43
CA ASN A 19 -30.91 -17.11 -15.40
C ASN A 19 -30.08 -18.40 -15.40
N THR A 20 -28.81 -18.32 -15.00
CA THR A 20 -28.02 -19.47 -14.59
C THR A 20 -28.35 -19.73 -13.11
N SER A 21 -29.57 -20.17 -12.88
CA SER A 21 -29.90 -20.96 -11.71
C SER A 21 -29.24 -22.34 -11.92
N ASP A 22 -27.91 -22.35 -11.81
CA ASP A 22 -27.16 -23.58 -11.60
C ASP A 22 -27.49 -24.04 -10.20
N LYS A 23 -28.51 -24.91 -10.12
CA LYS A 23 -28.90 -25.55 -8.87
C LYS A 23 -27.80 -26.52 -8.50
N THR A 24 -26.72 -25.98 -7.94
CA THR A 24 -25.71 -26.78 -7.26
C THR A 24 -26.45 -27.70 -6.30
N THR A 25 -26.41 -29.00 -6.52
CA THR A 25 -27.11 -29.93 -5.63
C THR A 25 -26.50 -29.81 -4.24
N LYS A 26 -27.29 -30.02 -3.21
CA LYS A 26 -26.80 -29.96 -1.82
C LYS A 26 -25.56 -30.85 -1.61
N GLU A 27 -25.52 -31.98 -2.29
CA GLU A 27 -24.38 -32.90 -2.26
C GLU A 27 -23.12 -32.30 -2.92
N GLN A 28 -23.26 -31.60 -4.03
CA GLN A 28 -22.14 -30.92 -4.70
C GLN A 28 -21.62 -29.78 -3.82
N ALA A 29 -22.48 -28.98 -3.21
CA ALA A 29 -22.09 -27.93 -2.29
C ALA A 29 -21.28 -28.48 -1.08
N TRP A 30 -21.68 -29.65 -0.55
CA TRP A 30 -20.92 -30.31 0.52
C TRP A 30 -19.56 -30.82 0.05
N LYS A 31 -19.46 -31.35 -1.17
CA LYS A 31 -18.18 -31.79 -1.75
C LYS A 31 -17.23 -30.62 -1.95
N GLU A 32 -17.74 -29.52 -2.47
CA GLU A 32 -16.97 -28.28 -2.67
C GLU A 32 -16.54 -27.64 -1.36
N PHE A 33 -17.40 -27.66 -0.35
CA PHE A 33 -17.07 -27.21 0.99
C PHE A 33 -16.00 -28.09 1.66
N ALA A 34 -16.09 -29.40 1.52
CA ALA A 34 -15.11 -30.33 2.10
C ALA A 34 -13.74 -30.28 1.38
N ASN A 35 -13.73 -29.95 0.10
CA ASN A 35 -12.53 -29.80 -0.70
C ASN A 35 -12.62 -28.55 -1.61
N PRO A 36 -12.43 -27.36 -1.04
CA PRO A 36 -12.56 -26.11 -1.76
C PRO A 36 -11.46 -25.97 -2.82
N GLN A 37 -11.78 -25.23 -3.88
CA GLN A 37 -10.81 -24.87 -4.91
C GLN A 37 -9.65 -24.08 -4.32
N ASP A 38 -8.44 -24.21 -4.85
CA ASP A 38 -7.23 -23.50 -4.36
C ASP A 38 -7.41 -21.98 -4.31
N SER A 39 -8.20 -21.41 -5.25
CA SER A 39 -8.53 -19.98 -5.29
C SER A 39 -9.36 -19.47 -4.10
N THR A 40 -10.07 -20.38 -3.41
CA THR A 40 -10.92 -20.06 -2.24
C THR A 40 -10.31 -20.48 -0.92
N ARG A 41 -9.14 -21.13 -0.96
CA ARG A 41 -8.40 -21.53 0.24
C ARG A 41 -7.74 -20.33 0.90
N THR A 42 -7.53 -20.43 2.21
CA THR A 42 -6.80 -19.43 3.00
C THR A 42 -5.38 -19.26 2.47
N LYS A 43 -4.92 -18.02 2.41
CA LYS A 43 -3.51 -17.68 2.24
C LYS A 43 -2.91 -17.33 3.59
N VAL A 44 -1.63 -17.63 3.77
CA VAL A 44 -0.90 -17.29 4.99
C VAL A 44 0.07 -16.14 4.75
N TRP A 45 0.19 -15.26 5.71
CA TRP A 45 1.26 -14.28 5.77
C TRP A 45 2.52 -15.00 6.19
N TRP A 46 3.47 -15.05 5.28
CA TRP A 46 4.70 -15.81 5.45
C TRP A 46 5.86 -14.86 5.67
N PHE A 47 6.21 -14.69 6.93
CA PHE A 47 7.22 -13.73 7.38
C PHE A 47 8.63 -14.25 7.19
N HIS A 48 9.49 -13.38 6.66
CA HIS A 48 10.92 -13.61 6.49
C HIS A 48 11.72 -12.47 7.14
N GLY A 49 13.00 -12.72 7.47
CA GLY A 49 13.92 -11.73 7.99
C GLY A 49 14.01 -11.62 9.51
N GLU A 50 13.15 -12.29 10.27
CA GLU A 50 13.32 -12.40 11.73
C GLU A 50 14.30 -13.51 12.13
N THR A 51 14.43 -14.51 11.28
CA THR A 51 15.34 -15.63 11.39
C THR A 51 16.12 -15.79 10.10
N GLU A 52 17.12 -16.69 10.10
CA GLU A 52 17.87 -17.02 8.90
C GLU A 52 16.92 -17.64 7.84
N THR A 53 16.92 -17.09 6.64
CA THR A 53 16.14 -17.59 5.51
C THR A 53 17.03 -18.46 4.63
N THR A 54 16.72 -19.75 4.52
CA THR A 54 17.45 -20.71 3.69
C THR A 54 16.55 -21.30 2.61
N ARG A 55 17.14 -21.83 1.53
CA ARG A 55 16.39 -22.50 0.46
C ARG A 55 15.67 -23.74 0.97
N GLU A 56 16.31 -24.49 1.83
CA GLU A 56 15.78 -25.68 2.48
C GLU A 56 14.57 -25.34 3.35
N GLY A 57 14.68 -24.27 4.16
CA GLY A 57 13.58 -23.75 4.97
C GLY A 57 12.40 -23.31 4.13
N ILE A 58 12.64 -22.55 3.07
CA ILE A 58 11.62 -22.13 2.11
C ILE A 58 10.86 -23.34 1.55
N SER A 59 11.56 -24.35 1.06
CA SER A 59 10.95 -25.55 0.50
C SER A 59 10.14 -26.32 1.55
N ALA A 60 10.68 -26.49 2.75
CA ALA A 60 10.03 -27.18 3.84
C ALA A 60 8.72 -26.48 4.28
N ASP A 61 8.75 -25.17 4.43
CA ASP A 61 7.58 -24.37 4.79
C ASP A 61 6.46 -24.48 3.75
N LEU A 62 6.79 -24.28 2.47
CA LEU A 62 5.82 -24.33 1.39
C LEU A 62 5.18 -25.72 1.25
N GLU A 63 5.97 -26.79 1.40
CA GLU A 63 5.44 -28.15 1.44
C GLU A 63 4.53 -28.39 2.65
N ALA A 64 4.88 -27.83 3.82
CA ALA A 64 4.05 -27.92 5.00
C ALA A 64 2.72 -27.17 4.83
N TYR A 65 2.74 -25.98 4.26
CA TYR A 65 1.52 -25.23 3.94
C TYR A 65 0.63 -25.98 2.96
N LYS A 66 1.21 -26.55 1.89
CA LYS A 66 0.41 -27.36 0.95
C LYS A 66 -0.22 -28.57 1.61
N ARG A 67 0.54 -29.31 2.45
CA ARG A 67 -0.01 -30.43 3.23
C ARG A 67 -1.10 -29.98 4.19
N GLY A 68 -1.00 -28.79 4.75
CA GLY A 68 -2.01 -28.16 5.61
C GLY A 68 -3.25 -27.66 4.89
N GLY A 69 -3.31 -27.75 3.55
CA GLY A 69 -4.47 -27.33 2.76
C GLY A 69 -4.54 -25.83 2.49
N VAL A 70 -3.44 -25.12 2.66
CA VAL A 70 -3.31 -23.69 2.32
C VAL A 70 -3.33 -23.52 0.80
N GLY A 71 -3.97 -22.48 0.31
CA GLY A 71 -4.08 -22.15 -1.13
C GLY A 71 -2.96 -21.26 -1.64
N GLY A 72 -2.25 -20.57 -0.75
CA GLY A 72 -1.18 -19.67 -1.16
C GLY A 72 -0.48 -19.01 0.01
N VAL A 73 0.55 -18.23 -0.33
CA VAL A 73 1.35 -17.48 0.62
C VAL A 73 1.45 -16.01 0.19
N VAL A 74 1.48 -15.13 1.17
CA VAL A 74 1.88 -13.73 1.01
C VAL A 74 3.27 -13.61 1.63
N TYR A 75 4.28 -13.60 0.78
CA TYR A 75 5.66 -13.40 1.19
C TYR A 75 5.83 -12.01 1.79
N TYR A 76 6.18 -11.96 3.04
CA TYR A 76 6.29 -10.73 3.79
C TYR A 76 7.69 -10.61 4.39
N ASP A 77 8.47 -9.72 3.84
CA ASP A 77 9.83 -9.50 4.30
C ASP A 77 9.86 -8.45 5.40
N GLN A 78 10.31 -8.82 6.57
CA GLN A 78 10.65 -7.91 7.66
C GLN A 78 12.14 -7.59 7.68
N ALA A 79 12.78 -7.90 6.64
CA ALA A 79 14.14 -7.83 6.18
C ALA A 79 15.06 -6.95 6.97
N HIS A 80 15.31 -7.29 8.09
CA HIS A 80 16.24 -6.46 8.79
C HIS A 80 17.49 -7.22 9.12
N GLY A 81 17.62 -8.41 8.53
CA GLY A 81 18.82 -9.17 8.64
C GLY A 81 19.36 -9.10 10.04
N LYS A 82 18.73 -9.77 10.96
CA LYS A 82 19.26 -9.96 12.29
C LYS A 82 20.10 -11.22 12.27
N GLY A 83 21.40 -11.09 12.43
CA GLY A 83 22.34 -12.22 12.48
C GLY A 83 23.44 -12.14 11.43
N GLU A 84 24.41 -13.03 11.56
CA GLU A 84 25.60 -13.06 10.71
C GLU A 84 25.27 -13.39 9.24
N ASN A 85 24.18 -14.13 9.00
CA ASN A 85 23.73 -14.57 7.67
C ASN A 85 22.51 -13.79 7.17
N ALA A 86 22.34 -12.57 7.62
CA ALA A 86 21.25 -11.71 7.19
C ALA A 86 21.39 -11.32 5.73
N ILE A 87 20.36 -11.55 4.94
CA ILE A 87 20.30 -11.14 3.54
C ILE A 87 19.78 -9.71 3.47
N PRO A 88 20.59 -8.73 3.05
CA PRO A 88 20.14 -7.34 2.97
C PRO A 88 19.00 -7.19 1.95
N ALA A 89 17.94 -6.49 2.32
CA ALA A 89 16.83 -6.20 1.41
C ALA A 89 17.32 -5.52 0.14
N MET A 90 16.72 -5.88 -0.98
CA MET A 90 17.04 -5.38 -2.34
C MET A 90 18.44 -5.76 -2.85
N SER A 91 19.21 -6.58 -2.10
CA SER A 91 20.45 -7.17 -2.64
C SER A 91 20.14 -8.20 -3.73
N GLN A 92 21.16 -8.55 -4.52
CA GLN A 92 21.00 -9.60 -5.53
C GLN A 92 20.59 -10.94 -4.90
N GLU A 93 21.18 -11.28 -3.76
CA GLU A 93 20.86 -12.49 -3.01
C GLU A 93 19.41 -12.50 -2.52
N TRP A 94 18.90 -11.35 -2.06
CA TRP A 94 17.49 -11.20 -1.69
C TRP A 94 16.56 -11.46 -2.88
N TRP A 95 16.87 -10.91 -4.06
CA TRP A 95 16.11 -11.17 -5.29
C TRP A 95 16.16 -12.63 -5.71
N ASP A 96 17.29 -13.30 -5.50
CA ASP A 96 17.45 -14.71 -5.83
C ASP A 96 16.65 -15.60 -4.88
N MET A 97 16.58 -15.25 -3.60
CA MET A 97 15.72 -15.93 -2.63
C MET A 97 14.23 -15.73 -2.93
N LEU A 98 13.83 -14.52 -3.29
CA LEU A 98 12.43 -14.23 -3.67
C LEU A 98 12.02 -15.02 -4.91
N ARG A 99 12.87 -15.05 -5.94
CA ARG A 99 12.63 -15.85 -7.16
C ARG A 99 12.56 -17.35 -6.85
N PHE A 100 13.44 -17.82 -5.98
CA PHE A 100 13.43 -19.20 -5.53
C PHE A 100 12.12 -19.53 -4.80
N ALA A 101 11.70 -18.71 -3.86
CA ALA A 101 10.43 -18.89 -3.14
C ALA A 101 9.22 -18.94 -4.09
N ALA A 102 9.16 -18.03 -5.08
CA ALA A 102 8.11 -18.04 -6.08
C ALA A 102 8.12 -19.31 -6.95
N SER A 103 9.30 -19.80 -7.31
CA SER A 103 9.46 -21.03 -8.09
C SER A 103 9.04 -22.26 -7.28
N GLU A 104 9.39 -22.33 -6.02
CA GLU A 104 9.00 -23.40 -5.10
C GLU A 104 7.49 -23.40 -4.83
N ALA A 105 6.90 -22.20 -4.58
CA ALA A 105 5.45 -22.09 -4.45
C ALA A 105 4.72 -22.64 -5.68
N LYS A 106 5.21 -22.31 -6.89
CA LYS A 106 4.69 -22.86 -8.14
C LYS A 106 4.87 -24.38 -8.19
N ARG A 107 6.05 -24.91 -7.80
CA ARG A 107 6.33 -26.34 -7.78
C ARG A 107 5.33 -27.12 -6.95
N VAL A 108 4.99 -26.61 -5.76
CA VAL A 108 4.04 -27.29 -4.86
C VAL A 108 2.56 -26.92 -5.12
N GLY A 109 2.30 -26.04 -6.08
CA GLY A 109 0.94 -25.64 -6.45
C GLY A 109 0.29 -24.70 -5.45
N LEU A 110 1.05 -23.74 -4.91
CA LEU A 110 0.57 -22.63 -4.09
C LEU A 110 0.56 -21.32 -4.89
N SER A 111 -0.43 -20.47 -4.67
CA SER A 111 -0.35 -19.10 -5.16
C SER A 111 0.71 -18.31 -4.37
N PHE A 112 1.44 -17.43 -5.06
CA PHE A 112 2.48 -16.62 -4.47
C PHE A 112 2.16 -15.13 -4.67
N GLU A 113 2.12 -14.41 -3.59
CA GLU A 113 2.03 -12.96 -3.54
C GLU A 113 3.21 -12.43 -2.73
N ALA A 114 3.68 -11.24 -3.01
CA ALA A 114 4.77 -10.62 -2.27
C ALA A 114 4.41 -9.20 -1.83
N ASN A 115 4.74 -8.88 -0.60
CA ASN A 115 4.77 -7.49 -0.16
C ASN A 115 5.96 -6.79 -0.83
N ILE A 116 5.71 -5.62 -1.44
CA ILE A 116 6.74 -4.83 -2.12
C ILE A 116 7.49 -3.89 -1.17
N ALA A 117 7.19 -3.95 0.11
CA ALA A 117 7.85 -3.17 1.14
C ALA A 117 8.79 -4.04 1.97
N ASN A 118 9.83 -3.41 2.51
CA ASN A 118 10.69 -4.00 3.52
C ASN A 118 10.13 -3.65 4.90
N GLY A 119 9.33 -4.53 5.47
CA GLY A 119 8.60 -4.30 6.72
C GLY A 119 7.16 -3.84 6.51
N TYR A 120 6.58 -3.21 7.53
CA TYR A 120 5.16 -2.84 7.57
C TYR A 120 4.81 -1.58 6.78
N VAL A 121 5.78 -0.80 6.37
CA VAL A 121 5.58 0.43 5.61
C VAL A 121 6.42 0.40 4.34
N ALA A 122 5.87 0.96 3.26
CA ALA A 122 6.60 1.09 2.02
C ALA A 122 7.80 2.02 2.20
N GLY A 123 8.97 1.57 1.77
CA GLY A 123 10.19 2.35 1.81
C GLY A 123 11.35 1.66 2.53
N GLY A 124 12.45 2.38 2.65
CA GLY A 124 13.68 1.90 3.29
C GLY A 124 14.81 2.93 3.19
N PRO A 125 16.04 2.55 3.52
CA PRO A 125 17.18 3.48 3.52
C PRO A 125 17.49 4.15 2.17
N TRP A 126 16.96 3.61 1.09
CA TRP A 126 17.08 4.17 -0.28
C TRP A 126 16.12 5.33 -0.56
N ILE A 127 15.16 5.63 0.33
CA ILE A 127 14.26 6.76 0.17
C ILE A 127 15.00 8.04 0.55
N THR A 128 15.28 8.87 -0.45
CA THR A 128 15.86 10.18 -0.25
C THR A 128 14.80 11.19 0.20
N PRO A 129 15.19 12.35 0.78
CA PRO A 129 14.23 13.40 1.15
C PRO A 129 13.31 13.83 0.02
N GLU A 130 13.78 13.80 -1.25
CA GLU A 130 13.01 14.17 -2.43
C GLU A 130 11.92 13.14 -2.77
N LEU A 131 12.19 11.87 -2.47
CA LEU A 131 11.26 10.75 -2.70
C LEU A 131 10.39 10.45 -1.48
N GLY A 132 10.72 11.06 -0.35
CA GLY A 132 10.01 10.89 0.90
C GLY A 132 8.65 11.60 0.93
N MET A 133 7.86 11.26 1.92
CA MET A 133 6.60 11.93 2.19
C MET A 133 6.85 13.41 2.48
N GLN A 134 6.10 14.30 1.82
CA GLN A 134 6.16 15.73 2.04
C GLN A 134 5.10 16.16 3.07
N ARG A 135 5.48 17.08 3.94
CA ARG A 135 4.59 17.71 4.91
C ARG A 135 4.54 19.22 4.69
N LEU A 136 3.34 19.75 4.53
CA LEU A 136 3.16 21.19 4.52
C LEU A 136 3.42 21.74 5.94
N THR A 137 4.30 22.72 6.04
CA THR A 137 4.61 23.42 7.27
C THR A 137 4.68 24.92 7.01
N ALA A 138 4.56 25.73 8.03
CA ALA A 138 4.66 27.18 7.94
C ALA A 138 5.57 27.72 9.03
N THR A 139 6.26 28.81 8.72
CA THR A 139 6.94 29.67 9.69
C THR A 139 6.30 31.06 9.65
N GLU A 140 6.34 31.79 10.74
CA GLU A 140 5.67 33.08 10.85
C GLU A 140 6.64 34.19 11.24
N THR A 141 6.42 35.37 10.69
CA THR A 141 7.10 36.60 11.09
C THR A 141 6.07 37.70 11.28
N ILE A 142 5.98 38.24 12.50
CA ILE A 142 5.05 39.29 12.79
C ILE A 142 5.73 40.67 12.70
N ILE A 143 5.16 41.54 11.87
CA ILE A 143 5.62 42.90 11.71
C ILE A 143 4.62 43.84 12.36
N LYS A 144 5.09 44.64 13.34
CA LYS A 144 4.28 45.60 14.07
C LYS A 144 4.32 46.96 13.39
N GLY A 145 3.16 47.61 13.28
CA GLY A 145 3.04 48.96 12.76
C GLY A 145 3.07 49.12 11.25
N LYS A 146 3.19 50.37 10.77
CA LYS A 146 3.23 50.71 9.34
C LYS A 146 4.71 50.73 8.86
N SER A 147 5.40 49.59 8.97
CA SER A 147 6.81 49.48 8.56
C SER A 147 6.94 48.54 7.36
N SER A 148 7.95 48.81 6.53
CA SER A 148 8.38 47.90 5.48
C SER A 148 9.27 46.83 6.13
N PHE A 149 9.14 45.61 5.71
CA PHE A 149 10.04 44.51 6.08
C PHE A 149 11.01 44.19 4.93
N LYS A 150 12.30 44.16 5.28
CA LYS A 150 13.34 43.67 4.39
C LYS A 150 14.26 42.75 5.19
N GLY A 151 14.21 41.48 4.92
CA GLY A 151 15.02 40.48 5.63
C GLY A 151 14.75 39.07 5.12
N VAL A 152 15.47 38.12 5.70
CA VAL A 152 15.28 36.69 5.42
C VAL A 152 14.22 36.17 6.38
N LEU A 153 13.24 35.47 5.86
CA LEU A 153 12.23 34.80 6.66
C LEU A 153 12.82 33.55 7.34
N PRO A 154 12.34 33.20 8.53
CA PRO A 154 12.77 31.99 9.21
C PRO A 154 12.42 30.74 8.36
N LYS A 155 13.35 29.80 8.34
CA LYS A 155 13.17 28.52 7.65
C LYS A 155 12.58 27.49 8.62
N PRO A 156 11.79 26.52 8.11
CA PRO A 156 11.37 25.41 8.94
C PRO A 156 12.57 24.57 9.39
N ASP A 157 12.48 23.97 10.56
CA ASP A 157 13.48 23.00 11.04
C ASP A 157 13.36 21.70 10.26
N SER A 158 14.02 21.65 9.11
CA SER A 158 14.03 20.50 8.21
C SER A 158 15.34 20.44 7.43
N LYS A 159 15.83 19.22 7.22
CA LYS A 159 17.03 18.98 6.39
C LYS A 159 16.81 19.29 4.91
N SER A 160 15.56 19.19 4.45
CA SER A 160 15.16 19.48 3.08
C SER A 160 13.79 20.15 3.08
N PHE A 161 13.63 21.23 2.36
CA PHE A 161 12.36 21.92 2.18
C PHE A 161 12.34 22.67 0.86
N SER A 162 11.15 22.95 0.35
CA SER A 162 10.92 23.86 -0.77
C SER A 162 9.84 24.86 -0.44
N ASP A 163 10.04 26.11 -0.85
CA ASP A 163 9.04 27.16 -0.66
C ASP A 163 7.84 26.91 -1.56
N VAL A 164 6.63 26.86 -0.95
CA VAL A 164 5.38 26.76 -1.69
C VAL A 164 4.82 28.15 -1.95
N ALA A 165 4.74 28.99 -0.92
CA ALA A 165 4.25 30.36 -1.01
C ALA A 165 4.73 31.20 0.18
N VAL A 166 4.89 32.49 -0.05
CA VAL A 166 5.03 33.51 1.01
C VAL A 166 3.76 34.36 0.99
N LEU A 167 3.05 34.37 2.11
CA LEU A 167 1.80 35.11 2.26
C LEU A 167 1.99 36.24 3.27
N ALA A 168 1.43 37.42 2.98
CA ALA A 168 1.37 38.54 3.91
C ALA A 168 -0.07 39.04 4.00
N PHE A 169 -0.59 39.10 5.24
CA PHE A 169 -1.96 39.55 5.46
C PHE A 169 -2.06 40.31 6.80
N PRO A 170 -2.99 41.24 6.93
CA PRO A 170 -3.22 41.94 8.18
C PRO A 170 -3.81 40.99 9.23
N ILE A 171 -3.30 41.11 10.46
CA ILE A 171 -3.76 40.32 11.60
C ILE A 171 -4.59 41.23 12.49
N HIS A 172 -5.82 40.81 12.82
CA HIS A 172 -6.65 41.52 13.78
C HIS A 172 -6.20 41.30 15.22
N LYS A 173 -6.41 42.30 16.06
CA LYS A 173 -6.17 42.19 17.49
C LYS A 173 -6.98 41.04 18.08
N GLY A 174 -6.35 40.11 18.76
CA GLY A 174 -6.97 38.91 19.32
C GLY A 174 -6.80 37.64 18.49
N PHE A 175 -6.27 37.73 17.27
CA PHE A 175 -6.05 36.53 16.43
C PHE A 175 -5.13 35.48 17.13
N TYR A 176 -4.10 35.96 17.83
CA TYR A 176 -3.19 35.08 18.55
C TYR A 176 -3.80 34.48 19.81
N GLU A 177 -4.59 35.27 20.56
CA GLU A 177 -5.26 34.80 21.78
C GLU A 177 -6.20 33.64 21.50
N THR A 178 -6.88 33.65 20.36
CA THR A 178 -7.82 32.61 19.97
C THR A 178 -7.13 31.35 19.39
N ASN A 179 -5.96 31.47 18.79
CA ASN A 179 -5.27 30.34 18.14
C ASN A 179 -4.27 29.64 19.06
N GLN A 180 -3.72 30.30 20.07
CA GLN A 180 -2.89 29.63 21.08
C GLN A 180 -3.67 28.58 21.87
N THR A 181 -4.97 28.80 22.09
CA THR A 181 -5.84 27.79 22.73
C THR A 181 -6.18 26.62 21.85
N ARG A 182 -6.09 26.75 20.48
CA ARG A 182 -6.38 25.70 19.54
C ARG A 182 -5.16 24.86 19.12
N ASN A 183 -3.98 25.43 19.21
CA ASN A 183 -2.75 24.72 18.83
C ASN A 183 -1.56 25.18 19.69
N PRO A 184 -1.37 24.57 20.87
CA PRO A 184 -0.29 24.93 21.81
C PRO A 184 1.13 24.75 21.23
N GLN A 185 1.30 24.10 20.09
CA GLN A 185 2.60 23.91 19.45
C GLN A 185 3.05 25.08 18.55
N LEU A 186 2.24 26.13 18.41
CA LEU A 186 2.59 27.35 17.68
C LEU A 186 3.19 28.42 18.58
N SER A 187 3.49 28.12 19.85
CA SER A 187 3.94 29.06 20.86
C SER A 187 5.42 28.92 21.23
N THR A 188 6.32 28.87 20.24
CA THR A 188 7.76 29.11 20.48
C THR A 188 8.40 29.82 19.30
#